data_8f9dba5f75407534709aa82188ed3ab7
#
_entry.id   8f9dba5f75407534709aa82188ed3ab7
#
_cell.length_a   1.000
_cell.length_b   1.000
_cell.length_c   1.000
_cell.angle_alpha   90.00
_cell.angle_beta   90.00
_cell.angle_gamma   90.00
#
_symmetry.space_group_name_H-M   'P 1'
#
loop_
_entity.id
_entity.type
_entity.pdbx_description
1 polymer ?
#
loop_
_entity_poly.entity_id
_entity_poly.type
_entity_poly.pdbx_seq_one_letter_code
_entity_poly.pdbx_strand_id
1 'polypeptide(L)'
;MPQFMDFHEVLKLPDEAIQNITQETKEGKFDQFGVRQVELFHNSSGQVYCLLEAPDAEAVRSHHAALGVPCGDVHEVSGLL
;
A
#
# COMPACT_ATOMS: atom_id res chain seq x y z
N MET A 1 -0.06 3.37 15.26
CA MET A 1 -0.35 4.24 14.10
C MET A 1 -1.59 3.73 13.38
N PRO A 2 -2.45 4.60 12.83
CA PRO A 2 -3.61 4.14 12.09
C PRO A 2 -3.25 3.26 10.91
N GLN A 3 -4.13 2.33 10.58
CA GLN A 3 -3.99 1.48 9.40
C GLN A 3 -5.01 1.89 8.35
N PHE A 4 -4.61 1.79 7.10
CA PHE A 4 -5.43 2.15 5.95
C PHE A 4 -5.43 1.03 4.93
N MET A 5 -6.57 0.82 4.30
CA MET A 5 -6.73 -0.13 3.21
C MET A 5 -7.05 0.63 1.94
N ASP A 6 -6.37 0.32 0.85
CA ASP A 6 -6.75 0.79 -0.46
C ASP A 6 -6.86 -0.37 -1.43
N PHE A 7 -7.61 -0.14 -2.51
CA PHE A 7 -7.94 -1.17 -3.50
C PHE A 7 -7.62 -0.66 -4.89
N HIS A 8 -6.97 -1.53 -5.67
CA HIS A 8 -6.71 -1.30 -7.09
C HIS A 8 -7.41 -2.39 -7.89
N GLU A 9 -8.34 -2.01 -8.75
CA GLU A 9 -9.09 -2.98 -9.55
C GLU A 9 -8.20 -3.69 -10.56
N VAL A 10 -7.28 -2.94 -11.18
CA VAL A 10 -6.27 -3.49 -12.06
C VAL A 10 -4.97 -2.74 -11.80
N LEU A 11 -3.96 -3.46 -11.31
CA LEU A 11 -2.65 -2.88 -11.09
C LEU A 11 -1.60 -3.85 -11.65
N LYS A 12 -1.01 -3.47 -12.78
CA LYS A 12 0.06 -4.25 -13.38
C LYS A 12 1.39 -3.71 -12.88
N LEU A 13 2.05 -4.51 -12.07
CA LEU A 13 3.38 -4.18 -11.55
C LEU A 13 4.40 -5.08 -12.25
N PRO A 14 5.53 -4.51 -12.72
CA PRO A 14 6.62 -5.34 -13.21
C PRO A 14 7.21 -6.17 -12.06
N ASP A 15 7.81 -7.30 -12.39
CA ASP A 15 8.39 -8.21 -11.40
C ASP A 15 9.37 -7.50 -10.46
N GLU A 16 10.17 -6.60 -11.00
CA GLU A 16 11.12 -5.81 -10.20
C GLU A 16 10.41 -4.98 -9.13
N ALA A 17 9.29 -4.34 -9.48
CA ALA A 17 8.51 -3.56 -8.54
C ALA A 17 7.92 -4.45 -7.45
N ILE A 18 7.43 -5.63 -7.82
CA ILE A 18 6.89 -6.60 -6.85
C ILE A 18 7.98 -7.05 -5.88
N GLN A 19 9.19 -7.32 -6.38
CA GLN A 19 10.32 -7.71 -5.52
C GLN A 19 10.70 -6.59 -4.55
N ASN A 20 10.74 -5.36 -5.02
CA ASN A 20 11.06 -4.20 -4.19
C ASN A 20 10.01 -3.98 -3.09
N ILE A 21 8.74 -4.06 -3.45
CA ILE A 21 7.64 -3.92 -2.49
C ILE A 21 7.70 -5.05 -1.45
N THR A 22 7.95 -6.27 -1.90
CA THR A 22 8.06 -7.43 -1.02
C THR A 22 9.19 -7.23 -0.01
N GLN A 23 10.35 -6.78 -0.48
CA GLN A 23 11.51 -6.58 0.38
C GLN A 23 11.26 -5.46 1.40
N GLU A 24 10.72 -4.34 0.97
CA GLU A 24 10.41 -3.22 1.85
C GLU A 24 9.34 -3.59 2.89
N THR A 25 8.35 -4.38 2.48
CA THR A 25 7.32 -4.89 3.39
C THR A 25 7.93 -5.77 4.47
N LYS A 26 8.82 -6.68 4.09
CA LYS A 26 9.52 -7.55 5.04
C LYS A 26 10.40 -6.77 6.01
N GLU A 27 11.04 -5.72 5.53
CA GLU A 27 11.91 -4.88 6.35
C GLU A 27 11.13 -3.94 7.26
N GLY A 28 9.84 -3.72 6.97
CA GLY A 28 9.01 -2.80 7.72
C GLY A 28 9.42 -1.35 7.58
N LYS A 29 9.94 -0.98 6.42
CA LYS A 29 10.43 0.38 6.18
C LYS A 29 9.32 1.39 6.04
N PHE A 30 9.51 2.55 6.68
CA PHE A 30 8.67 3.73 6.46
C PHE A 30 9.29 4.59 5.37
N ASP A 31 8.43 5.18 4.53
CA ASP A 31 8.91 6.12 3.51
C ASP A 31 8.99 7.54 4.08
N GLN A 32 9.31 8.51 3.21
CA GLN A 32 9.45 9.91 3.59
C GLN A 32 8.15 10.55 4.10
N PHE A 33 7.00 9.92 3.83
CA PHE A 33 5.69 10.40 4.30
C PHE A 33 5.25 9.71 5.58
N GLY A 34 6.06 8.82 6.13
CA GLY A 34 5.72 8.04 7.31
C GLY A 34 4.79 6.87 7.01
N VAL A 35 4.78 6.38 5.79
CA VAL A 35 3.94 5.27 5.34
C VAL A 35 4.74 3.98 5.30
N ARG A 36 4.16 2.91 5.83
CA ARG A 36 4.74 1.57 5.81
C ARG A 36 3.74 0.59 5.21
N GLN A 37 4.18 -0.19 4.24
CA GLN A 37 3.38 -1.30 3.71
C GLN A 37 3.38 -2.43 4.73
N VAL A 38 2.20 -2.81 5.21
CA VAL A 38 2.04 -3.93 6.15
C VAL A 38 1.86 -5.22 5.37
N GLU A 39 0.99 -5.20 4.37
CA GLU A 39 0.72 -6.35 3.52
C GLU A 39 0.15 -5.88 2.19
N LEU A 40 0.37 -6.67 1.16
CA LEU A 40 -0.21 -6.45 -0.15
C LEU A 40 -0.81 -7.77 -0.60
N PHE A 41 -2.12 -7.78 -0.82
CA PHE A 41 -2.84 -8.95 -1.30
C PHE A 41 -3.13 -8.78 -2.79
N HIS A 42 -2.99 -9.83 -3.55
CA HIS A 42 -3.28 -9.81 -4.98
C HIS A 42 -3.92 -11.13 -5.41
N ASN A 43 -4.56 -11.12 -6.58
CA ASN A 43 -5.18 -12.30 -7.14
C ASN A 43 -4.91 -12.39 -8.65
N SER A 44 -5.35 -13.49 -9.24
CA SER A 44 -5.13 -13.74 -10.67
C SER A 44 -5.88 -12.79 -11.60
N SER A 45 -6.88 -12.07 -11.09
CA SER A 45 -7.62 -11.07 -11.86
C SER A 45 -6.91 -9.71 -11.93
N GLY A 46 -5.78 -9.57 -11.24
CA GLY A 46 -5.03 -8.32 -11.22
C GLY A 46 -5.50 -7.33 -10.18
N GLN A 47 -6.41 -7.73 -9.31
CA GLN A 47 -6.86 -6.89 -8.19
C GLN A 47 -5.79 -6.89 -7.10
N VAL A 48 -5.57 -5.73 -6.50
CA VAL A 48 -4.57 -5.54 -5.45
C VAL A 48 -5.20 -4.81 -4.27
N TYR A 49 -4.98 -5.34 -3.09
CA TYR A 49 -5.44 -4.76 -1.83
C TYR A 49 -4.20 -4.44 -1.00
N CYS A 50 -4.04 -3.17 -0.63
CA CYS A 50 -2.90 -2.72 0.16
C CYS A 50 -3.35 -2.41 1.59
N LEU A 51 -2.62 -2.95 2.56
CA LEU A 51 -2.78 -2.59 3.97
C LEU A 51 -1.53 -1.84 4.39
N LEU A 52 -1.73 -0.60 4.85
CA LEU A 52 -0.64 0.32 5.16
C LEU A 52 -0.81 0.92 6.55
N GLU A 53 0.31 1.25 7.18
CA GLU A 53 0.33 2.14 8.33
C GLU A 53 0.75 3.52 7.87
N ALA A 54 0.06 4.56 8.37
CA ALA A 54 0.36 5.94 7.99
C ALA A 54 -0.19 6.89 9.06
N PRO A 55 0.35 8.11 9.16
CA PRO A 55 -0.19 9.10 10.10
C PRO A 55 -1.61 9.55 9.74
N ASP A 56 -1.94 9.59 8.45
CA ASP A 56 -3.27 9.96 7.94
C ASP A 56 -3.46 9.49 6.51
N ALA A 57 -4.67 9.62 5.99
CA ALA A 57 -5.00 9.21 4.62
C ALA A 57 -4.25 10.03 3.57
N GLU A 58 -3.96 11.29 3.85
CA GLU A 58 -3.22 12.15 2.94
C GLU A 58 -1.80 11.64 2.71
N ALA A 59 -1.15 11.12 3.76
CA ALA A 59 0.17 10.50 3.64
C ALA A 59 0.12 9.30 2.68
N VAL A 60 -0.95 8.50 2.74
CA VAL A 60 -1.13 7.36 1.83
C VAL A 60 -1.25 7.83 0.38
N ARG A 61 -1.99 8.91 0.13
CA ARG A 61 -2.13 9.48 -1.20
C ARG A 61 -0.80 10.02 -1.72
N SER A 62 -0.04 10.68 -0.88
CA SER A 62 1.30 11.19 -1.23
C SER A 62 2.26 10.06 -1.57
N HIS A 63 2.20 8.97 -0.81
CA HIS A 63 2.98 7.76 -1.06
C HIS A 63 2.69 7.19 -2.46
N HIS A 64 1.41 7.08 -2.82
CA HIS A 64 1.02 6.60 -4.15
C HIS A 64 1.50 7.55 -5.26
N ALA A 65 1.34 8.85 -5.05
CA ALA A 65 1.77 9.84 -6.03
C ALA A 65 3.28 9.78 -6.28
N ALA A 66 4.07 9.58 -5.23
CA ALA A 66 5.52 9.46 -5.34
C ALA A 66 5.95 8.23 -6.13
N LEU A 67 5.16 7.15 -6.08
CA LEU A 67 5.41 5.92 -6.83
C LEU A 67 4.84 5.96 -8.24
N GLY A 68 4.07 6.99 -8.59
CA GLY A 68 3.39 7.07 -9.87
C GLY A 68 2.24 6.05 -9.99
N VAL A 69 1.68 5.61 -8.87
CA VAL A 69 0.61 4.63 -8.83
C VAL A 69 -0.71 5.35 -8.56
N PRO A 70 -1.77 5.08 -9.36
CA PRO A 70 -3.07 5.65 -9.10
C PRO A 70 -3.56 5.26 -7.71
N CYS A 71 -4.12 6.23 -6.98
CA CYS A 71 -4.68 6.01 -5.66
C CYS A 71 -6.19 6.22 -5.72
N GLY A 72 -6.94 5.16 -5.43
CA GLY A 72 -8.39 5.25 -5.30
C GLY A 72 -8.80 5.65 -3.89
N ASP A 73 -9.92 5.13 -3.42
CA ASP A 73 -10.39 5.39 -2.08
C ASP A 73 -9.46 4.78 -1.04
N VAL A 74 -9.17 5.54 -0.01
CA VAL A 74 -8.35 5.10 1.12
C VAL A 74 -9.25 5.04 2.34
N HIS A 75 -9.35 3.87 2.95
CA HIS A 75 -10.22 3.64 4.11
C HIS A 75 -9.40 3.33 5.35
N GLU A 76 -9.64 4.07 6.42
CA GLU A 76 -9.07 3.71 7.71
C GLU A 76 -9.76 2.45 8.22
N VAL A 77 -8.97 1.46 8.67
CA VAL A 77 -9.48 0.16 9.08
C VAL A 77 -8.90 -0.26 10.42
N SER A 78 -9.63 -1.14 11.10
CA SER A 78 -9.17 -1.74 12.34
C SER A 78 -9.53 -3.22 12.34
N GLY A 79 -8.61 -4.05 12.81
CA GLY A 79 -8.88 -5.46 12.99
C GLY A 79 -9.69 -5.72 14.26
N LEU A 80 -10.42 -6.82 14.26
CA LEU A 80 -11.20 -7.24 15.43
C LEU A 80 -10.41 -8.11 16.41
N LEU A 81 -9.26 -8.61 15.97
CA LEU A 81 -8.43 -9.51 16.79
C LEU A 81 -7.24 -8.81 17.42
#